data_134b54dc0dcb763c67867c6141342009
#
_entry.id   134b54dc0dcb763c67867c6141342009
#
_cell.length_a   1.000
_cell.length_b   1.000
_cell.length_c   1.000
_cell.angle_alpha   90.00
_cell.angle_beta   90.00
_cell.angle_gamma   90.00
#
_symmetry.space_group_name_H-M   'P 1'
#
loop_
_entity.id
_entity.type
_entity.pdbx_description
1 polymer ?
#
loop_
_entity_poly.entity_id
_entity_poly.type
_entity_poly.pdbx_seq_one_letter_code
_entity_poly.pdbx_strand_id
1 'polypeptide(L)'
;MREPAFRLNYLDELTSAMTMLARHPKTLFVGQSTRYDGQAPFQTLSGVPMDQRIEMPVAENLQMGFCTGLALEGFIPVSIFPRFDFLILAMDALVNHLDKIQQMSEFRPKVIIRTAIGAM
;
A
#
# COMPACT_ATOMS: atom_id res chain seq x y z
N MET A 1 33.12 -0.08 21.99
CA MET A 1 32.09 0.85 21.53
C MET A 1 30.74 0.18 21.70
N ARG A 2 29.91 0.72 22.57
CA ARG A 2 28.55 0.17 22.76
C ARG A 2 27.73 0.56 21.55
N GLU A 3 27.15 -0.41 20.87
CA GLU A 3 26.09 -0.11 19.92
C GLU A 3 24.97 0.64 20.67
N PRO A 4 24.40 1.68 20.07
CA PRO A 4 23.25 2.33 20.69
C PRO A 4 22.13 1.29 20.86
N ALA A 5 21.60 1.17 22.07
CA ALA A 5 20.55 0.22 22.43
C ALA A 5 19.24 0.39 21.63
N PHE A 6 19.20 1.35 20.71
CA PHE A 6 18.08 1.72 19.88
C PHE A 6 18.56 1.93 18.44
N ARG A 7 18.79 0.86 17.72
CA ARG A 7 18.86 0.93 16.27
C ARG A 7 17.45 0.61 15.76
N LEU A 8 16.67 1.64 15.52
CA LEU A 8 15.43 1.49 14.76
C LEU A 8 15.81 0.93 13.38
N ASN A 9 15.57 -0.33 13.17
CA ASN A 9 15.69 -0.91 11.86
C ASN A 9 14.43 -0.53 11.08
N TYR A 10 14.58 0.35 10.10
CA TYR A 10 13.47 0.85 9.29
C TYR A 10 12.64 -0.29 8.68
N LEU A 11 13.29 -1.33 8.18
CA LEU A 11 12.59 -2.47 7.57
C LEU A 11 11.77 -3.25 8.60
N ASP A 12 12.30 -3.42 9.81
CA ASP A 12 11.57 -4.11 10.88
C ASP A 12 10.35 -3.31 11.34
N GLU A 13 10.49 -2.00 11.45
CA GLU A 13 9.37 -1.11 11.80
C GLU A 13 8.31 -1.12 10.72
N LEU A 14 8.71 -1.09 9.44
CA LEU A 14 7.78 -1.14 8.33
C LEU A 14 7.05 -2.49 8.28
N THR A 15 7.78 -3.59 8.51
CA THR A 15 7.19 -4.93 8.60
C THR A 15 6.18 -5.01 9.73
N SER A 16 6.51 -4.47 10.90
CA SER A 16 5.60 -4.40 12.06
C SER A 16 4.34 -3.59 11.74
N ALA A 17 4.50 -2.46 11.07
CA ALA A 17 3.37 -1.62 10.67
C ALA A 17 2.42 -2.35 9.70
N MET A 18 2.97 -3.04 8.69
CA MET A 18 2.17 -3.81 7.74
C MET A 18 1.44 -4.96 8.45
N THR A 19 2.13 -5.66 9.34
CA THR A 19 1.54 -6.75 10.15
C THR A 19 0.42 -6.22 11.05
N MET A 20 0.59 -5.06 11.64
CA MET A 20 -0.44 -4.41 12.46
C MET A 20 -1.67 -4.07 11.63
N LEU A 21 -1.49 -3.49 10.45
CA LEU A 21 -2.60 -3.19 9.55
C LEU A 21 -3.36 -4.44 9.13
N ALA A 22 -2.66 -5.56 8.96
CA ALA A 22 -3.26 -6.83 8.56
C ALA A 22 -4.17 -7.44 9.64
N ARG A 23 -4.08 -6.99 10.88
CA ARG A 23 -4.97 -7.44 11.95
C ARG A 23 -6.43 -7.05 11.72
N HIS A 24 -6.67 -5.99 10.98
CA HIS A 24 -8.01 -5.63 10.56
C HIS A 24 -8.44 -6.53 9.40
N PRO A 25 -9.54 -7.27 9.51
CA PRO A 25 -9.91 -8.29 8.52
C PRO A 25 -10.27 -7.73 7.14
N LYS A 26 -10.58 -6.43 7.06
CA LYS A 26 -10.90 -5.74 5.81
C LYS A 26 -9.69 -5.12 5.13
N THR A 27 -8.50 -5.21 5.71
CA THR A 27 -7.28 -4.68 5.09
C THR A 27 -6.83 -5.59 3.96
N LEU A 28 -6.57 -5.01 2.80
CA LEU A 28 -6.03 -5.69 1.62
C LEU A 28 -4.79 -4.96 1.14
N PHE A 29 -3.74 -5.72 0.85
CA PHE A 29 -2.46 -5.18 0.36
C PHE A 29 -2.40 -5.40 -1.15
N VAL A 30 -2.43 -4.32 -1.90
CA VAL A 30 -2.64 -4.32 -3.36
C VAL A 30 -1.43 -3.69 -4.03
N GLY A 31 -0.84 -4.38 -4.98
CA GLY A 31 0.28 -3.83 -5.73
C GLY A 31 1.18 -4.90 -6.34
N GLN A 32 2.35 -4.47 -6.77
CA GLN A 32 3.39 -5.36 -7.27
C GLN A 32 4.26 -5.86 -6.12
N SER A 33 4.76 -7.07 -6.26
CA SER A 33 5.57 -7.75 -5.23
C SER A 33 4.85 -7.85 -3.87
N THR A 34 3.55 -8.07 -3.92
CA THR A 34 2.76 -8.37 -2.72
C THR A 34 2.68 -9.88 -2.47
N ARG A 35 2.60 -10.69 -3.51
CA ARG A 35 2.53 -12.15 -3.43
C ARG A 35 3.79 -12.86 -3.92
N TYR A 36 4.57 -12.21 -4.76
CA TYR A 36 5.76 -12.78 -5.37
C TYR A 36 6.97 -11.92 -5.06
N ASP A 37 8.09 -12.55 -4.75
CA ASP A 37 9.35 -11.85 -4.49
C ASP A 37 9.89 -11.26 -5.79
N GLY A 38 10.38 -10.05 -5.72
CA GLY A 38 10.94 -9.34 -6.87
C GLY A 38 11.33 -7.91 -6.54
N GLN A 39 10.73 -7.34 -5.50
CA GLN A 39 11.01 -5.98 -5.06
C GLN A 39 10.85 -5.84 -3.55
N ALA A 40 11.34 -4.74 -3.00
CA ALA A 40 11.38 -4.48 -1.57
C ALA A 40 10.04 -4.66 -0.81
N PRO A 41 8.86 -4.35 -1.35
CA PRO A 41 7.63 -4.53 -0.60
C PRO A 41 7.39 -5.94 -0.10
N PHE A 42 7.77 -6.96 -0.86
CA PHE A 42 7.52 -8.36 -0.52
C PHE A 42 8.06 -8.74 0.87
N GLN A 43 9.28 -8.34 1.17
CA GLN A 43 9.94 -8.69 2.44
C GLN A 43 9.21 -8.08 3.64
N THR A 44 8.67 -6.90 3.49
CA THR A 44 7.97 -6.19 4.57
C THR A 44 6.56 -6.70 4.81
N LEU A 45 6.06 -7.56 3.94
CA LEU A 45 4.74 -8.19 4.08
C LEU A 45 4.81 -9.58 4.70
N SER A 46 5.95 -9.99 5.26
CA SER A 46 6.15 -11.33 5.79
C SER A 46 5.14 -11.72 6.89
N GLY A 47 4.63 -10.77 7.65
CA GLY A 47 3.60 -11.00 8.67
C GLY A 47 2.16 -10.85 8.18
N VAL A 48 1.96 -10.59 6.89
CA VAL A 48 0.63 -10.42 6.30
C VAL A 48 0.18 -11.75 5.67
N PRO A 49 -1.01 -12.26 6.01
CA PRO A 49 -1.55 -13.47 5.37
C PRO A 49 -1.68 -13.31 3.85
N MET A 50 -1.46 -14.39 3.11
CA MET A 50 -1.52 -14.38 1.64
C MET A 50 -2.92 -14.05 1.10
N ASP A 51 -3.97 -14.37 1.83
CA ASP A 51 -5.35 -14.06 1.44
C ASP A 51 -5.69 -12.57 1.57
N GLN A 52 -4.84 -11.78 2.21
CA GLN A 52 -4.95 -10.32 2.29
C GLN A 52 -4.06 -9.61 1.27
N ARG A 53 -3.40 -10.34 0.38
CA ARG A 53 -2.49 -9.78 -0.63
C ARG A 53 -3.04 -9.97 -2.02
N ILE A 54 -3.06 -8.92 -2.82
CA ILE A 54 -3.48 -8.93 -4.22
C ILE A 54 -2.32 -8.46 -5.08
N GLU A 55 -1.83 -9.34 -5.92
CA GLU A 55 -0.78 -9.00 -6.88
C GLU A 55 -1.41 -8.32 -8.10
N MET A 56 -0.88 -7.15 -8.46
CA MET A 56 -1.35 -6.36 -9.60
C MET A 56 -0.32 -6.38 -10.73
N PRO A 57 -0.78 -6.31 -11.99
CA PRO A 57 0.12 -6.02 -13.10
C PRO A 57 0.64 -4.58 -13.00
N VAL A 58 1.63 -4.26 -13.83
CA VAL A 58 2.17 -2.89 -13.95
C VAL A 58 1.14 -2.00 -14.64
N ALA A 59 0.22 -1.45 -13.87
CA ALA A 59 -0.86 -0.57 -14.33
C ALA A 59 -1.28 0.34 -13.16
N GLU A 60 -0.51 1.37 -12.90
CA GLU A 60 -0.59 2.16 -11.67
C GLU A 60 -1.92 2.89 -11.54
N ASN A 61 -2.42 3.48 -12.62
CA ASN A 61 -3.70 4.18 -12.59
C ASN A 61 -4.87 3.21 -12.37
N LEU A 62 -4.82 2.04 -12.98
CA LEU A 62 -5.78 0.96 -12.75
C LEU A 62 -5.73 0.49 -11.29
N GLN A 63 -4.55 0.31 -10.73
CA GLN A 63 -4.39 -0.10 -9.34
C GLN A 63 -5.04 0.88 -8.38
N MET A 64 -4.83 2.18 -8.57
CA MET A 64 -5.42 3.20 -7.72
C MET A 64 -6.95 3.23 -7.86
N GLY A 65 -7.47 3.11 -9.06
CA GLY A 65 -8.91 3.01 -9.30
C GLY A 65 -9.53 1.76 -8.68
N PHE A 66 -8.85 0.63 -8.78
CA PHE A 66 -9.24 -0.63 -8.15
C PHE A 66 -9.29 -0.49 -6.63
N CYS A 67 -8.28 0.13 -6.02
CA CYS A 67 -8.26 0.40 -4.58
C CYS A 67 -9.39 1.34 -4.16
N THR A 68 -9.71 2.33 -4.96
CA THR A 68 -10.86 3.20 -4.71
C THR A 68 -12.16 2.38 -4.68
N GLY A 69 -12.35 1.49 -5.63
CA GLY A 69 -13.50 0.59 -5.66
C GLY A 69 -13.59 -0.33 -4.45
N LEU A 70 -12.46 -0.91 -4.04
CA LEU A 70 -12.39 -1.72 -2.82
C LEU A 70 -12.80 -0.93 -1.58
N ALA A 71 -12.34 0.32 -1.48
CA ALA A 71 -12.66 1.19 -0.36
C ALA A 71 -14.14 1.56 -0.33
N LEU A 72 -14.77 1.73 -1.50
CA LEU A 72 -16.22 1.95 -1.59
C LEU A 72 -17.02 0.74 -1.10
N GLU A 73 -16.49 -0.45 -1.24
CA GLU A 73 -17.09 -1.70 -0.75
C GLU A 73 -16.76 -1.99 0.72
N GLY A 74 -16.10 -1.07 1.41
CA GLY A 74 -15.82 -1.19 2.84
C GLY A 74 -14.49 -1.85 3.19
N PHE A 75 -13.66 -2.19 2.21
CA PHE A 75 -12.31 -2.66 2.46
C PHE A 75 -11.38 -1.48 2.78
N ILE A 76 -10.25 -1.80 3.35
CA ILE A 76 -9.18 -0.82 3.62
C ILE A 76 -7.96 -1.25 2.80
N PRO A 77 -7.85 -0.79 1.55
CA PRO A 77 -6.72 -1.16 0.71
C PRO A 77 -5.47 -0.37 1.11
N VAL A 78 -4.35 -1.08 1.19
CA VAL A 78 -3.00 -0.52 1.21
C VAL A 78 -2.46 -0.65 -0.21
N SER A 79 -2.46 0.44 -0.95
CA SER A 79 -2.00 0.49 -2.33
C SER A 79 -0.49 0.71 -2.33
N ILE A 80 0.25 -0.28 -2.80
CA ILE A 80 1.71 -0.31 -2.73
C ILE A 80 2.31 -0.05 -4.11
N PHE A 81 3.09 1.01 -4.20
CA PHE A 81 3.89 1.34 -5.37
C PHE A 81 5.37 1.18 -5.00
N PRO A 82 6.15 0.36 -5.73
CA PRO A 82 7.54 0.06 -5.34
C PRO A 82 8.44 1.29 -5.31
N ARG A 83 8.12 2.31 -6.11
CA ARG A 83 8.88 3.55 -6.18
C ARG A 83 7.94 4.73 -6.35
N PHE A 84 8.33 5.87 -5.81
CA PHE A 84 7.51 7.10 -5.87
C PHE A 84 7.22 7.55 -7.30
N ASP A 85 8.17 7.43 -8.20
CA ASP A 85 7.99 7.79 -9.62
C ASP A 85 6.80 7.03 -10.25
N PHE A 86 6.55 5.81 -9.84
CA PHE A 86 5.42 5.03 -10.36
C PHE A 86 4.08 5.51 -9.80
N LEU A 87 4.07 6.08 -8.61
CA LEU A 87 2.86 6.70 -8.06
C LEU A 87 2.39 7.87 -8.93
N ILE A 88 3.30 8.59 -9.59
CA ILE A 88 2.96 9.69 -10.49
C ILE A 88 2.03 9.23 -11.61
N LEU A 89 2.19 8.00 -12.09
CA LEU A 89 1.34 7.42 -13.12
C LEU A 89 -0.10 7.14 -12.64
N ALA A 90 -0.33 7.16 -11.34
CA ALA A 90 -1.64 6.97 -10.73
C ALA A 90 -2.31 8.29 -10.31
N MET A 91 -1.75 9.43 -10.67
CA MET A 91 -2.24 10.74 -10.19
C MET A 91 -3.64 11.06 -10.68
N ASP A 92 -4.04 10.62 -11.86
CA ASP A 92 -5.42 10.82 -12.33
C ASP A 92 -6.42 10.14 -11.39
N ALA A 93 -6.24 8.85 -11.13
CA ALA A 93 -7.14 8.10 -10.25
C ALA A 93 -7.08 8.61 -8.80
N LEU A 94 -5.94 9.11 -8.35
CA LEU A 94 -5.76 9.65 -7.00
C LEU A 94 -6.42 11.03 -6.85
N VAL A 95 -6.08 11.96 -7.71
CA VAL A 95 -6.46 13.38 -7.58
C VAL A 95 -7.86 13.65 -8.13
N ASN A 96 -8.19 13.06 -9.28
CA ASN A 96 -9.44 13.35 -9.97
C ASN A 96 -10.58 12.42 -9.56
N HIS A 97 -10.30 11.32 -8.90
CA HIS A 97 -11.30 10.35 -8.47
C HIS A 97 -11.32 10.17 -6.95
N LEU A 98 -10.29 9.56 -6.37
CA LEU A 98 -10.28 9.24 -4.94
C LEU A 98 -10.44 10.48 -4.07
N ASP A 99 -9.69 11.54 -4.35
CA ASP A 99 -9.75 12.77 -3.57
C ASP A 99 -11.12 13.47 -3.70
N LYS A 100 -11.70 13.44 -4.88
CA LYS A 100 -12.95 14.20 -5.16
C LYS A 100 -14.22 13.47 -4.80
N ILE A 101 -14.20 12.14 -4.68
CA ILE A 101 -15.43 11.36 -4.50
C ILE A 101 -16.19 11.75 -3.23
N GLN A 102 -15.48 12.12 -2.17
CA GLN A 102 -16.10 12.57 -0.93
C GLN A 102 -16.74 13.96 -1.02
N GLN A 103 -16.39 14.73 -2.04
CA GLN A 103 -17.01 16.03 -2.30
C GLN A 103 -18.29 15.89 -3.12
N MET A 104 -18.42 14.81 -3.87
CA MET A 104 -19.55 14.56 -4.79
C MET A 104 -20.54 13.54 -4.23
N SER A 105 -20.23 12.92 -3.11
CA SER A 105 -21.06 11.86 -2.53
C SER A 105 -20.85 11.79 -1.02
N GLU A 106 -21.62 10.92 -0.37
CA GLU A 106 -21.46 10.64 1.06
C GLU A 106 -20.40 9.59 1.36
N PHE A 107 -19.80 9.02 0.33
CA PHE A 107 -18.73 8.03 0.52
C PHE A 107 -17.49 8.66 1.14
N ARG A 108 -16.87 7.92 2.03
CA ARG A 108 -15.62 8.31 2.69
C ARG A 108 -14.61 7.16 2.58
N PRO A 109 -14.13 6.87 1.36
CA PRO A 109 -13.20 5.76 1.12
C PRO A 109 -11.90 5.98 1.87
N LYS A 110 -11.38 4.92 2.47
CA LYS A 110 -10.11 4.92 3.18
C LYS A 110 -9.12 4.10 2.36
N VAL A 111 -8.10 4.76 1.84
CA VAL A 111 -7.01 4.12 1.09
C VAL A 111 -5.70 4.56 1.71
N ILE A 112 -4.87 3.60 2.06
CA ILE A 112 -3.50 3.87 2.49
C ILE A 112 -2.59 3.70 1.28
N ILE A 113 -1.79 4.72 0.99
CA ILE A 113 -0.85 4.68 -0.12
C ILE A 113 0.55 4.53 0.45
N ARG A 114 1.23 3.47 0.02
CA ARG A 114 2.61 3.22 0.40
C ARG A 114 3.50 3.27 -0.83
N THR A 115 4.55 4.07 -0.75
CA THR A 115 5.57 4.14 -1.78
C THR A 115 6.95 4.28 -1.14
N ALA A 116 7.99 4.11 -1.93
CA ALA A 116 9.36 4.21 -1.45
C ALA A 116 10.10 5.33 -2.17
N ILE A 117 10.89 6.07 -1.42
CA ILE A 117 11.85 7.05 -1.92
C ILE A 117 13.22 6.59 -1.44
N GLY A 118 14.20 6.62 -2.30
CA GLY A 118 15.54 6.25 -1.90
C GLY A 118 16.56 6.46 -2.99
N ALA A 119 17.79 6.65 -2.57
CA ALA A 119 18.92 6.60 -3.47
C ALA A 119 19.25 5.14 -3.79
N MET A 120 19.63 4.91 -5.02
CA MET A 120 20.22 3.65 -5.41
C MET A 120 21.71 3.68 -5.12
#